data_dd135c5df9a6e0a3962414607ac51606
#
_entry.id   dd135c5df9a6e0a3962414607ac51606
#
_cell.length_a   1.000
_cell.length_b   1.000
_cell.length_c   1.000
_cell.angle_alpha   90.00
_cell.angle_beta   90.00
_cell.angle_gamma   90.00
#
_symmetry.space_group_name_H-M   'P 1'
#
loop_
_entity.id
_entity.type
_entity.pdbx_description
1 polymer ?
#
loop_
_entity_poly.entity_id
_entity_poly.type
_entity_poly.pdbx_seq_one_letter_code
_entity_poly.pdbx_strand_id
1 'polypeptide(L)'
;MKNLWLPLAGGALACGGMMQTVSAQEATEHPNIIYVFPDQYRNMAMGFWNNPEYRQHVNFDADPVHTPNIDRFAGESLVLTSAMSNFPLSSPHRGCLLTGMYPNKSGIPLNCHSNRPFSSLRTDIECVGDVFHKNGYDCAYFGKLHAEHPTPNDPEHPGQYVEARRPAWDAYTAPENRHGFNYWYSYGTFDEHKNPHYWDTEGHRHEPKEWSPLHEAKEVVSYLKNEKNQRDGKKPFFIMVGMNPPHSPYRSLDDCMEEDYNLYKDQPIEKLLIRPNADRKREKAESAAYYFASVTGVDRAFGQILDCVKELGLDKNTIVIFASDHGETMCSQATDDPKNSPYIESMNIPFIVRYPGKIQHRIDPLLMSSPDIMPTLLGLCNLDKDIPSTVQGTNFAPLFYNEKAKLTRPQGALYIRNMDGDKDANGVVLNYFPQSRGIKTARYTLALTISRDNKLEDVLFFDDLKDPYQMHSLKMEEIPAKQAQLLKKELGNWLKVSEDAWAKEQRFADKITY
;
A
#
# COMPACT_ATOMS: atom_id res chain seq x y z
N MET A 1 -58.97 -76.19 -8.48
CA MET A 1 -59.15 -75.54 -9.78
C MET A 1 -58.86 -74.06 -9.61
N LYS A 2 -58.00 -73.56 -10.40
CA LYS A 2 -57.51 -72.16 -10.49
C LYS A 2 -56.73 -71.61 -9.31
N ASN A 3 -55.41 -71.65 -9.48
CA ASN A 3 -54.37 -70.93 -8.74
C ASN A 3 -54.44 -69.43 -9.06
N LEU A 4 -54.35 -68.56 -8.01
CA LEU A 4 -54.01 -67.17 -8.14
C LEU A 4 -52.70 -66.90 -7.41
N TRP A 5 -51.71 -66.49 -8.15
CA TRP A 5 -50.46 -65.98 -7.66
C TRP A 5 -50.56 -64.46 -7.54
N LEU A 6 -50.21 -63.89 -6.38
CA LEU A 6 -49.95 -62.48 -6.17
C LEU A 6 -48.46 -62.22 -6.14
N PRO A 7 -47.92 -61.22 -6.80
CA PRO A 7 -46.50 -60.86 -6.66
C PRO A 7 -46.31 -59.87 -5.52
N LEU A 8 -45.28 -60.12 -4.72
CA LEU A 8 -44.73 -59.21 -3.73
C LEU A 8 -44.06 -58.01 -4.45
N ALA A 9 -44.48 -56.80 -4.13
CA ALA A 9 -43.81 -55.58 -4.51
C ALA A 9 -42.71 -55.23 -3.49
N GLY A 10 -41.44 -55.32 -3.94
CA GLY A 10 -40.27 -54.83 -3.19
C GLY A 10 -40.17 -53.29 -3.37
N GLY A 11 -40.33 -52.54 -2.30
CA GLY A 11 -40.09 -51.10 -2.28
C GLY A 11 -38.61 -50.82 -2.23
N ALA A 12 -38.06 -50.23 -3.29
CA ALA A 12 -36.72 -49.62 -3.27
C ALA A 12 -36.83 -48.18 -2.73
N LEU A 13 -36.26 -47.94 -1.55
CA LEU A 13 -36.03 -46.57 -1.07
C LEU A 13 -34.94 -45.92 -1.92
N ALA A 14 -35.34 -44.97 -2.79
CA ALA A 14 -34.41 -44.06 -3.45
C ALA A 14 -34.06 -42.94 -2.48
N CYS A 15 -32.83 -42.99 -1.91
CA CYS A 15 -32.22 -41.78 -1.30
C CYS A 15 -31.91 -40.80 -2.41
N GLY A 16 -32.81 -39.84 -2.61
CA GLY A 16 -32.56 -38.67 -3.42
C GLY A 16 -31.66 -37.70 -2.66
N GLY A 17 -30.35 -37.77 -2.91
CA GLY A 17 -29.43 -36.70 -2.53
C GLY A 17 -29.79 -35.45 -3.35
N MET A 18 -30.31 -34.40 -2.67
CA MET A 18 -30.36 -33.08 -3.26
C MET A 18 -28.93 -32.58 -3.47
N MET A 19 -28.40 -32.72 -4.68
CA MET A 19 -27.32 -31.87 -5.13
C MET A 19 -27.88 -30.44 -5.19
N GLN A 20 -27.50 -29.61 -4.22
CA GLN A 20 -27.62 -28.17 -4.36
C GLN A 20 -26.73 -27.77 -5.55
N THR A 21 -27.36 -27.48 -6.68
CA THR A 21 -26.72 -26.76 -7.77
C THR A 21 -26.33 -25.40 -7.23
N VAL A 22 -25.05 -25.20 -6.95
CA VAL A 22 -24.49 -23.85 -6.79
C VAL A 22 -24.78 -23.14 -8.12
N SER A 23 -25.76 -22.24 -8.12
CA SER A 23 -26.02 -21.39 -9.27
C SER A 23 -24.76 -20.58 -9.52
N ALA A 24 -24.20 -20.69 -10.72
CA ALA A 24 -23.18 -19.77 -11.18
C ALA A 24 -23.78 -18.35 -11.02
N GLN A 25 -23.20 -17.56 -10.12
CA GLN A 25 -23.57 -16.17 -9.91
C GLN A 25 -23.45 -15.49 -11.28
N GLU A 26 -24.55 -14.97 -11.83
CA GLU A 26 -24.49 -14.14 -13.03
C GLU A 26 -23.44 -13.06 -12.76
N ALA A 27 -22.54 -12.84 -13.72
CA ALA A 27 -21.47 -11.85 -13.59
C ALA A 27 -22.12 -10.51 -13.23
N THR A 28 -21.95 -10.08 -11.99
CA THR A 28 -22.44 -8.79 -11.53
C THR A 28 -21.78 -7.71 -12.39
N GLU A 29 -22.50 -6.68 -12.75
CA GLU A 29 -22.00 -5.55 -13.57
C GLU A 29 -20.77 -4.88 -12.89
N HIS A 30 -20.61 -5.12 -11.60
CA HIS A 30 -19.55 -4.60 -10.72
C HIS A 30 -18.74 -5.75 -10.07
N PRO A 31 -17.42 -5.85 -10.32
CA PRO A 31 -16.58 -6.85 -9.68
C PRO A 31 -16.35 -6.55 -8.20
N ASN A 32 -16.07 -7.57 -7.40
CA ASN A 32 -15.50 -7.40 -6.09
C ASN A 32 -14.06 -6.87 -6.18
N ILE A 33 -13.59 -6.22 -5.12
CA ILE A 33 -12.20 -5.76 -5.05
C ILE A 33 -11.62 -5.98 -3.66
N ILE A 34 -10.38 -6.47 -3.60
CA ILE A 34 -9.56 -6.63 -2.39
C ILE A 34 -8.24 -5.92 -2.62
N TYR A 35 -7.93 -4.93 -1.79
CA TYR A 35 -6.71 -4.15 -1.81
C TYR A 35 -5.90 -4.43 -0.55
N VAL A 36 -4.82 -5.21 -0.67
CA VAL A 36 -3.92 -5.56 0.44
C VAL A 36 -2.65 -4.72 0.32
N PHE A 37 -2.31 -3.98 1.38
CA PHE A 37 -1.15 -3.08 1.37
C PHE A 37 -0.44 -3.07 2.73
N PRO A 38 0.56 -3.96 2.89
CA PRO A 38 1.43 -3.94 4.06
C PRO A 38 2.25 -2.64 4.11
N ASP A 39 2.48 -2.12 5.33
CA ASP A 39 3.25 -0.90 5.57
C ASP A 39 4.76 -1.17 5.44
N GLN A 40 5.47 -0.28 4.76
CA GLN A 40 6.93 -0.32 4.66
C GLN A 40 7.48 -1.57 3.92
N TYR A 41 6.69 -2.11 2.96
CA TYR A 41 7.08 -3.26 2.16
C TYR A 41 7.84 -2.81 0.91
N ARG A 42 9.16 -3.01 0.88
CA ARG A 42 10.00 -2.57 -0.26
C ARG A 42 9.76 -3.41 -1.51
N ASN A 43 9.73 -2.77 -2.68
CA ASN A 43 9.43 -3.44 -3.95
C ASN A 43 10.40 -4.58 -4.31
N MET A 44 11.67 -4.45 -3.94
CA MET A 44 12.68 -5.49 -4.22
C MET A 44 12.58 -6.72 -3.30
N ALA A 45 11.72 -6.69 -2.27
CA ALA A 45 11.51 -7.80 -1.34
C ALA A 45 10.40 -8.75 -1.83
N MET A 46 10.48 -9.21 -3.09
CA MET A 46 9.60 -10.21 -3.70
C MET A 46 10.44 -11.19 -4.52
N GLY A 47 10.27 -12.48 -4.26
CA GLY A 47 11.12 -13.55 -4.82
C GLY A 47 11.06 -13.65 -6.34
N PHE A 48 9.90 -13.37 -6.95
CA PHE A 48 9.71 -13.45 -8.40
C PHE A 48 10.66 -12.53 -9.21
N TRP A 49 11.19 -11.44 -8.61
CA TRP A 49 12.17 -10.60 -9.30
C TRP A 49 13.47 -11.35 -9.65
N ASN A 50 13.76 -12.51 -9.02
CA ASN A 50 14.87 -13.37 -9.39
C ASN A 50 14.58 -14.24 -10.63
N ASN A 51 13.31 -14.38 -11.04
CA ASN A 51 12.96 -15.11 -12.24
C ASN A 51 13.37 -14.30 -13.49
N PRO A 52 14.04 -14.91 -14.49
CA PRO A 52 14.46 -14.23 -15.73
C PRO A 52 13.36 -13.46 -16.45
N GLU A 53 12.12 -13.94 -16.40
CA GLU A 53 10.96 -13.27 -16.99
C GLU A 53 10.77 -11.85 -16.42
N TYR A 54 10.94 -11.67 -15.11
CA TYR A 54 10.76 -10.38 -14.43
C TYR A 54 12.07 -9.58 -14.38
N ARG A 55 13.20 -10.27 -14.13
CA ARG A 55 14.51 -9.68 -13.93
C ARG A 55 14.95 -8.77 -15.06
N GLN A 56 14.59 -9.11 -16.31
CA GLN A 56 14.91 -8.32 -17.51
C GLN A 56 14.20 -6.95 -17.56
N HIS A 57 13.18 -6.73 -16.74
CA HIS A 57 12.39 -5.49 -16.71
C HIS A 57 12.81 -4.52 -15.60
N VAL A 58 13.75 -4.91 -14.75
CA VAL A 58 14.22 -4.10 -13.61
C VAL A 58 15.75 -4.06 -13.57
N ASN A 59 16.31 -3.01 -12.97
CA ASN A 59 17.75 -2.79 -12.86
C ASN A 59 18.32 -3.09 -11.46
N PHE A 60 17.49 -3.60 -10.54
CA PHE A 60 17.91 -3.92 -9.19
C PHE A 60 17.96 -5.44 -8.96
N ASP A 61 18.73 -5.89 -7.99
CA ASP A 61 18.70 -7.27 -7.50
C ASP A 61 17.58 -7.42 -6.46
N ALA A 62 16.82 -8.54 -6.56
CA ALA A 62 15.82 -8.88 -5.56
C ALA A 62 16.47 -9.25 -4.24
N ASP A 63 15.85 -8.86 -3.13
CA ASP A 63 16.24 -9.34 -1.81
C ASP A 63 16.06 -10.87 -1.71
N PRO A 64 16.86 -11.57 -0.89
CA PRO A 64 16.81 -13.03 -0.77
C PRO A 64 15.65 -13.48 0.12
N VAL A 65 14.41 -13.17 -0.29
CA VAL A 65 13.19 -13.44 0.46
C VAL A 65 12.43 -14.65 -0.07
N HIS A 66 11.61 -15.26 0.78
CA HIS A 66 10.72 -16.36 0.45
C HIS A 66 9.27 -15.85 0.39
N THR A 67 8.76 -15.66 -0.82
CA THR A 67 7.40 -15.11 -1.06
C THR A 67 6.60 -15.95 -2.06
N PRO A 68 6.42 -17.27 -1.82
CA PRO A 68 5.86 -18.19 -2.81
C PRO A 68 4.41 -17.87 -3.22
N ASN A 69 3.61 -17.24 -2.34
CA ASN A 69 2.24 -16.85 -2.66
C ASN A 69 2.18 -15.61 -3.55
N ILE A 70 3.00 -14.59 -3.24
CA ILE A 70 3.17 -13.40 -4.07
C ILE A 70 3.78 -13.79 -5.42
N ASP A 71 4.76 -14.72 -5.46
CA ASP A 71 5.40 -15.18 -6.69
C ASP A 71 4.38 -15.89 -7.61
N ARG A 72 3.55 -16.77 -7.05
CA ARG A 72 2.43 -17.40 -7.78
C ARG A 72 1.42 -16.37 -8.27
N PHE A 73 1.05 -15.42 -7.40
CA PHE A 73 0.11 -14.36 -7.73
C PHE A 73 0.63 -13.46 -8.87
N ALA A 74 1.90 -13.10 -8.85
CA ALA A 74 2.55 -12.32 -9.90
C ALA A 74 2.46 -13.01 -11.27
N GLY A 75 2.64 -14.35 -11.32
CA GLY A 75 2.54 -15.15 -12.55
C GLY A 75 1.17 -15.14 -13.23
N GLU A 76 0.14 -14.66 -12.55
CA GLU A 76 -1.23 -14.53 -13.07
C GLU A 76 -1.71 -13.07 -13.19
N SER A 77 -0.82 -12.09 -12.99
CA SER A 77 -1.17 -10.70 -12.74
C SER A 77 -0.49 -9.72 -13.70
N LEU A 78 -1.03 -8.51 -13.76
CA LEU A 78 -0.30 -7.32 -14.20
C LEU A 78 0.64 -6.90 -13.07
N VAL A 79 1.96 -6.82 -13.35
CA VAL A 79 2.99 -6.39 -12.40
C VAL A 79 3.55 -5.04 -12.86
N LEU A 80 3.38 -3.99 -12.05
CA LEU A 80 4.00 -2.70 -12.31
C LEU A 80 5.42 -2.65 -11.76
N THR A 81 6.39 -2.25 -12.59
CA THR A 81 7.78 -2.10 -12.14
C THR A 81 8.06 -0.72 -11.53
N SER A 82 7.18 0.24 -11.77
CA SER A 82 7.42 1.66 -11.48
C SER A 82 6.25 2.36 -10.78
N ALA A 83 5.55 1.65 -9.88
CA ALA A 83 4.60 2.29 -8.98
C ALA A 83 5.36 3.06 -7.89
N MET A 84 4.97 4.32 -7.62
CA MET A 84 5.71 5.25 -6.79
C MET A 84 4.87 5.82 -5.65
N SER A 85 5.41 5.79 -4.44
CA SER A 85 4.92 6.60 -3.33
C SER A 85 5.45 8.03 -3.47
N ASN A 86 4.57 9.00 -3.70
CA ASN A 86 4.95 10.39 -3.91
C ASN A 86 5.50 11.06 -2.64
N PHE A 87 5.02 10.65 -1.51
CA PHE A 87 5.57 10.95 -0.21
C PHE A 87 5.74 9.61 0.52
N PRO A 88 6.94 9.01 0.49
CA PRO A 88 7.16 7.67 1.02
C PRO A 88 7.14 7.67 2.55
N LEU A 89 5.97 7.96 3.11
CA LEU A 89 5.65 8.06 4.53
C LEU A 89 4.19 7.65 4.72
N SER A 90 3.88 6.90 5.76
CA SER A 90 2.61 6.18 5.93
C SER A 90 1.38 7.08 5.79
N SER A 91 1.17 8.07 6.67
CA SER A 91 -0.07 8.88 6.62
C SER A 91 -0.24 9.67 5.32
N PRO A 92 0.79 10.38 4.78
CA PRO A 92 0.67 11.09 3.51
C PRO A 92 0.31 10.17 2.34
N HIS A 93 0.94 9.00 2.22
CA HIS A 93 0.59 8.04 1.18
C HIS A 93 -0.86 7.56 1.31
N ARG A 94 -1.28 7.19 2.54
CA ARG A 94 -2.65 6.72 2.82
C ARG A 94 -3.68 7.80 2.52
N GLY A 95 -3.37 9.07 2.81
CA GLY A 95 -4.18 10.20 2.38
C GLY A 95 -4.33 10.27 0.86
N CYS A 96 -3.23 10.12 0.10
CA CYS A 96 -3.28 10.11 -1.37
C CYS A 96 -4.10 8.93 -1.90
N LEU A 97 -3.89 7.72 -1.36
CA LEU A 97 -4.60 6.49 -1.71
C LEU A 97 -6.11 6.63 -1.50
N LEU A 98 -6.54 7.15 -0.34
CA LEU A 98 -7.95 7.25 0.01
C LEU A 98 -8.70 8.34 -0.76
N THR A 99 -8.01 9.43 -1.14
CA THR A 99 -8.66 10.62 -1.71
C THR A 99 -8.38 10.86 -3.19
N GLY A 100 -7.36 10.21 -3.77
CA GLY A 100 -6.87 10.54 -5.11
C GLY A 100 -6.20 11.91 -5.20
N MET A 101 -5.78 12.50 -4.08
CA MET A 101 -5.19 13.83 -4.02
C MET A 101 -3.76 13.77 -3.48
N TYR A 102 -2.94 14.78 -3.82
CA TYR A 102 -1.62 14.97 -3.21
C TYR A 102 -1.72 15.37 -1.72
N PRO A 103 -0.67 15.17 -0.90
CA PRO A 103 -0.70 15.32 0.55
C PRO A 103 -1.30 16.64 1.05
N ASN A 104 -0.96 17.74 0.42
CA ASN A 104 -1.45 19.07 0.83
C ASN A 104 -2.96 19.26 0.59
N LYS A 105 -3.57 18.48 -0.28
CA LYS A 105 -5.01 18.52 -0.60
C LYS A 105 -5.81 17.45 0.13
N SER A 106 -5.21 16.30 0.38
CA SER A 106 -5.85 15.21 1.15
C SER A 106 -6.12 15.60 2.61
N GLY A 107 -5.42 16.61 3.13
CA GLY A 107 -5.42 16.99 4.55
C GLY A 107 -4.31 16.34 5.37
N ILE A 108 -3.47 15.50 4.74
CA ILE A 108 -2.39 14.77 5.42
C ILE A 108 -1.02 15.16 4.85
N PRO A 109 -0.52 16.37 5.16
CA PRO A 109 0.81 16.80 4.71
C PRO A 109 1.97 16.14 5.45
N LEU A 110 1.71 15.47 6.61
CA LEU A 110 2.68 14.80 7.47
C LEU A 110 2.06 13.58 8.14
N ASN A 111 2.85 12.75 8.83
CA ASN A 111 2.30 11.68 9.67
C ASN A 111 1.38 12.24 10.75
N CYS A 112 0.26 11.57 10.94
CA CYS A 112 -0.75 11.94 11.94
C CYS A 112 -0.26 11.56 13.34
N HIS A 113 -0.31 12.49 14.27
CA HIS A 113 -0.16 12.29 15.72
C HIS A 113 -0.73 13.50 16.48
N SER A 114 -0.96 13.38 17.78
CA SER A 114 -1.70 14.37 18.57
C SER A 114 -1.12 15.80 18.57
N ASN A 115 0.17 15.98 18.28
CA ASN A 115 0.78 17.32 18.16
C ASN A 115 0.64 17.93 16.75
N ARG A 116 -0.04 17.24 15.80
CA ARG A 116 -0.25 17.71 14.42
C ARG A 116 -1.72 17.79 14.06
N PRO A 117 -2.53 18.66 14.68
CA PRO A 117 -3.96 18.76 14.43
C PRO A 117 -4.30 19.19 12.99
N PHE A 118 -3.32 19.70 12.24
CA PHE A 118 -3.44 20.07 10.84
C PHE A 118 -3.23 18.88 9.87
N SER A 119 -2.83 17.70 10.38
CA SER A 119 -2.57 16.51 9.57
C SER A 119 -3.59 15.42 9.93
N SER A 120 -4.70 15.43 9.21
CA SER A 120 -5.78 14.46 9.33
C SER A 120 -6.53 14.37 8.00
N LEU A 121 -7.09 13.21 7.69
CA LEU A 121 -7.94 13.04 6.53
C LEU A 121 -9.12 14.02 6.59
N ARG A 122 -9.40 14.67 5.49
CA ARG A 122 -10.50 15.64 5.39
C ARG A 122 -11.84 14.92 5.44
N THR A 123 -12.79 15.48 6.20
CA THR A 123 -14.15 14.96 6.33
C THR A 123 -15.15 15.59 5.36
N ASP A 124 -14.74 16.65 4.65
CA ASP A 124 -15.55 17.40 3.69
C ASP A 124 -15.35 16.96 2.23
N ILE A 125 -14.72 15.81 1.99
CA ILE A 125 -14.44 15.24 0.67
C ILE A 125 -14.90 13.79 0.59
N GLU A 126 -15.27 13.34 -0.61
CA GLU A 126 -15.53 11.93 -0.86
C GLU A 126 -14.20 11.15 -1.00
N CYS A 127 -14.04 10.12 -0.18
CA CYS A 127 -12.95 9.16 -0.26
C CYS A 127 -13.35 7.91 -1.08
N VAL A 128 -12.40 7.04 -1.36
CA VAL A 128 -12.65 5.84 -2.17
C VAL A 128 -13.76 4.95 -1.61
N GLY A 129 -13.82 4.77 -0.28
CA GLY A 129 -14.88 3.98 0.36
C GLY A 129 -16.26 4.64 0.24
N ASP A 130 -16.35 5.98 0.34
CA ASP A 130 -17.61 6.72 0.15
C ASP A 130 -18.18 6.46 -1.25
N VAL A 131 -17.31 6.52 -2.29
CA VAL A 131 -17.74 6.30 -3.67
C VAL A 131 -18.18 4.86 -3.89
N PHE A 132 -17.44 3.86 -3.39
CA PHE A 132 -17.86 2.46 -3.48
C PHE A 132 -19.18 2.21 -2.73
N HIS A 133 -19.31 2.72 -1.51
CA HIS A 133 -20.52 2.54 -0.70
C HIS A 133 -21.75 3.15 -1.36
N LYS A 134 -21.65 4.37 -1.88
CA LYS A 134 -22.67 5.07 -2.65
C LYS A 134 -23.12 4.28 -3.89
N ASN A 135 -22.22 3.49 -4.47
CA ASN A 135 -22.48 2.62 -5.62
C ASN A 135 -22.86 1.18 -5.23
N GLY A 136 -23.31 0.98 -3.98
CA GLY A 136 -23.94 -0.25 -3.53
C GLY A 136 -22.99 -1.36 -3.12
N TYR A 137 -21.69 -1.07 -2.90
CA TYR A 137 -20.74 -2.02 -2.36
C TYR A 137 -20.87 -2.15 -0.85
N ASP A 138 -20.64 -3.35 -0.33
CA ASP A 138 -20.28 -3.55 1.06
C ASP A 138 -18.79 -3.25 1.23
N CYS A 139 -18.46 -2.20 2.01
CA CYS A 139 -17.11 -1.70 2.16
C CYS A 139 -16.53 -2.11 3.52
N ALA A 140 -15.39 -2.79 3.53
CA ALA A 140 -14.74 -3.27 4.74
C ALA A 140 -13.29 -2.77 4.85
N TYR A 141 -12.88 -2.33 6.03
CA TYR A 141 -11.51 -1.94 6.34
C TYR A 141 -10.95 -2.79 7.48
N PHE A 142 -9.73 -3.33 7.26
CA PHE A 142 -9.00 -4.15 8.23
C PHE A 142 -7.61 -3.60 8.48
N GLY A 143 -7.15 -3.65 9.72
CA GLY A 143 -5.79 -3.33 10.12
C GLY A 143 -5.51 -1.84 10.25
N LYS A 144 -4.27 -1.43 9.97
CA LYS A 144 -3.75 -0.06 10.18
C LYS A 144 -4.39 0.95 9.24
N LEU A 145 -4.98 2.03 9.79
CA LEU A 145 -5.47 3.18 9.02
C LEU A 145 -4.41 4.29 8.92
N HIS A 146 -3.92 4.79 10.05
CA HIS A 146 -2.93 5.88 10.18
C HIS A 146 -3.19 7.10 9.27
N ALA A 147 -4.43 7.50 9.14
CA ALA A 147 -4.87 8.63 8.32
C ALA A 147 -5.67 9.68 9.11
N GLU A 148 -5.79 9.52 10.42
CA GLU A 148 -6.54 10.40 11.31
C GLU A 148 -5.66 10.96 12.43
N HIS A 149 -5.89 12.22 12.77
CA HIS A 149 -5.29 12.87 13.91
C HIS A 149 -5.86 12.30 15.22
N PRO A 150 -5.04 11.71 16.10
CA PRO A 150 -5.51 11.21 17.38
C PRO A 150 -6.14 12.31 18.25
N THR A 151 -7.31 12.04 18.77
CA THR A 151 -8.07 12.91 19.67
C THR A 151 -8.40 12.16 20.98
N PRO A 152 -8.81 12.85 22.06
CA PRO A 152 -9.21 12.20 23.29
C PRO A 152 -10.62 11.60 23.19
N ASN A 153 -10.80 10.60 22.30
CA ASN A 153 -12.08 9.98 21.95
C ASN A 153 -12.08 8.46 22.19
N ASP A 154 -11.28 7.98 23.15
CA ASP A 154 -11.29 6.55 23.53
C ASP A 154 -12.71 6.12 23.90
N PRO A 155 -13.30 5.10 23.23
CA PRO A 155 -14.66 4.64 23.52
C PRO A 155 -14.84 4.09 24.93
N GLU A 156 -13.79 3.50 25.50
CA GLU A 156 -13.82 2.90 26.85
C GLU A 156 -13.53 3.95 27.95
N HIS A 157 -12.80 5.02 27.62
CA HIS A 157 -12.39 6.08 28.54
C HIS A 157 -12.65 7.47 27.93
N PRO A 158 -13.92 7.92 27.87
CA PRO A 158 -14.29 9.19 27.25
C PRO A 158 -13.46 10.37 27.76
N GLY A 159 -12.94 11.17 26.83
CA GLY A 159 -12.06 12.31 27.13
C GLY A 159 -10.58 11.96 27.29
N GLN A 160 -10.20 10.72 27.03
CA GLN A 160 -8.80 10.27 27.00
C GLN A 160 -8.41 9.83 25.59
N TYR A 161 -7.10 9.85 25.32
CA TYR A 161 -6.52 9.22 24.14
C TYR A 161 -6.44 7.71 24.36
N VAL A 162 -6.51 6.93 23.29
CA VAL A 162 -6.41 5.47 23.31
C VAL A 162 -5.03 4.93 23.76
N GLU A 163 -4.03 5.79 23.82
CA GLU A 163 -2.69 5.47 24.35
C GLU A 163 -2.18 6.54 25.32
N ALA A 164 -1.34 6.12 26.27
CA ALA A 164 -0.76 7.02 27.27
C ALA A 164 0.43 7.83 26.74
N ARG A 165 1.13 7.36 25.69
CA ARG A 165 2.28 8.01 25.08
C ARG A 165 1.95 9.42 24.57
N ARG A 166 2.90 10.35 24.69
CA ARG A 166 2.75 11.69 24.12
C ARG A 166 3.98 12.05 23.26
N PRO A 167 3.78 12.54 22.02
CA PRO A 167 2.48 12.62 21.35
C PRO A 167 1.81 11.25 21.20
N ALA A 168 0.49 11.23 21.23
CA ALA A 168 -0.27 10.03 20.89
C ALA A 168 -0.21 9.82 19.37
N TRP A 169 0.04 8.59 18.97
CA TRP A 169 0.13 8.20 17.56
C TRP A 169 -1.08 7.37 17.14
N ASP A 170 -1.57 6.52 18.03
CA ASP A 170 -2.73 5.70 17.76
C ASP A 170 -4.04 6.46 17.94
N ALA A 171 -5.05 6.09 17.14
CA ALA A 171 -6.34 6.76 17.10
C ALA A 171 -7.49 5.75 17.01
N TYR A 172 -8.56 6.01 17.75
CA TYR A 172 -9.86 5.43 17.47
C TYR A 172 -10.56 6.25 16.39
N THR A 173 -10.97 5.60 15.29
CA THR A 173 -11.71 6.24 14.21
C THR A 173 -13.20 6.14 14.48
N ALA A 174 -13.82 7.27 14.80
CA ALA A 174 -15.26 7.34 15.02
C ALA A 174 -16.05 6.99 13.76
N PRO A 175 -17.27 6.42 13.86
CA PRO A 175 -18.05 5.97 12.71
C PRO A 175 -18.22 7.01 11.60
N GLU A 176 -18.39 8.27 11.95
CA GLU A 176 -18.54 9.40 11.01
C GLU A 176 -17.28 9.70 10.20
N ASN A 177 -16.11 9.22 10.64
CA ASN A 177 -14.82 9.43 9.99
C ASN A 177 -14.35 8.20 9.18
N ARG A 178 -15.18 7.16 9.07
CA ARG A 178 -14.82 5.90 8.38
C ARG A 178 -15.01 5.95 6.86
N HIS A 179 -15.42 7.08 6.30
CA HIS A 179 -15.47 7.35 4.86
C HIS A 179 -16.08 6.20 4.03
N GLY A 180 -17.33 5.82 4.35
CA GLY A 180 -18.08 4.80 3.61
C GLY A 180 -17.75 3.34 3.96
N PHE A 181 -16.76 3.06 4.80
CA PHE A 181 -16.49 1.70 5.29
C PHE A 181 -17.54 1.31 6.35
N ASN A 182 -18.50 0.49 5.97
CA ASN A 182 -19.60 0.04 6.82
C ASN A 182 -19.26 -1.20 7.66
N TYR A 183 -18.18 -1.92 7.35
CA TYR A 183 -17.55 -2.90 8.21
C TYR A 183 -16.16 -2.42 8.62
N TRP A 184 -15.87 -2.46 9.92
CA TRP A 184 -14.67 -1.89 10.51
C TRP A 184 -14.00 -2.86 11.46
N TYR A 185 -12.70 -3.11 11.26
CA TYR A 185 -11.85 -3.86 12.18
C TYR A 185 -10.43 -3.29 12.09
N SER A 186 -10.18 -2.17 12.75
CA SER A 186 -9.03 -1.32 12.45
C SER A 186 -8.55 -0.54 13.69
N TYR A 187 -7.37 0.05 13.55
CA TYR A 187 -6.73 0.95 14.52
C TYR A 187 -5.99 2.07 13.76
N GLY A 188 -5.51 3.08 14.48
CA GLY A 188 -4.71 4.14 13.90
C GLY A 188 -3.33 3.64 13.48
N THR A 189 -2.35 3.63 14.40
CA THR A 189 -1.03 3.02 14.22
C THR A 189 -0.50 2.50 15.55
N PHE A 190 -0.12 1.22 15.59
CA PHE A 190 0.33 0.55 16.80
C PHE A 190 1.34 -0.53 16.44
N ASP A 191 2.53 -0.48 17.07
CA ASP A 191 3.69 -1.26 16.66
C ASP A 191 3.95 -2.49 17.56
N GLU A 192 2.93 -3.04 18.18
CA GLU A 192 2.96 -4.30 18.94
C GLU A 192 2.46 -5.46 18.06
N HIS A 193 3.36 -6.03 17.26
CA HIS A 193 2.97 -6.92 16.16
C HIS A 193 2.35 -8.25 16.60
N LYS A 194 2.68 -8.78 17.80
CA LYS A 194 2.09 -10.00 18.37
C LYS A 194 1.02 -9.74 19.44
N ASN A 195 0.83 -8.49 19.80
CA ASN A 195 -0.21 -8.06 20.74
C ASN A 195 -0.97 -6.86 20.16
N PRO A 196 -1.48 -6.95 18.93
CA PRO A 196 -2.20 -5.87 18.31
C PRO A 196 -3.53 -5.63 19.02
N HIS A 197 -4.15 -4.48 18.74
CA HIS A 197 -5.53 -4.25 19.08
C HIS A 197 -6.30 -3.68 17.90
N TYR A 198 -7.61 -3.84 17.94
CA TYR A 198 -8.52 -3.37 16.91
C TYR A 198 -9.81 -2.89 17.54
N TRP A 199 -10.46 -1.92 16.92
CA TRP A 199 -11.86 -1.59 17.20
C TRP A 199 -12.73 -2.15 16.09
N ASP A 200 -13.82 -2.82 16.48
CA ASP A 200 -14.80 -3.31 15.53
C ASP A 200 -15.79 -2.22 15.07
N THR A 201 -16.78 -2.63 14.29
CA THR A 201 -17.80 -1.73 13.75
C THR A 201 -18.58 -1.03 14.85
N GLU A 202 -18.86 -1.71 15.96
CA GLU A 202 -19.61 -1.24 17.11
C GLU A 202 -18.74 -0.40 18.07
N GLY A 203 -17.42 -0.38 17.88
CA GLY A 203 -16.46 0.35 18.71
C GLY A 203 -15.92 -0.46 19.90
N HIS A 204 -16.13 -1.78 19.92
CA HIS A 204 -15.54 -2.64 20.93
C HIS A 204 -14.07 -2.90 20.61
N ARG A 205 -13.23 -2.88 21.64
CA ARG A 205 -11.79 -3.16 21.51
C ARG A 205 -11.52 -4.66 21.60
N HIS A 206 -10.69 -5.16 20.68
CA HIS A 206 -10.21 -6.52 20.62
C HIS A 206 -8.69 -6.55 20.73
N GLU A 207 -8.14 -7.45 21.53
CA GLU A 207 -6.69 -7.60 21.78
C GLU A 207 -6.26 -9.06 21.54
N PRO A 208 -6.20 -9.50 20.28
CA PRO A 208 -5.75 -10.84 19.96
C PRO A 208 -4.27 -11.02 20.32
N LYS A 209 -3.90 -12.25 20.73
CA LYS A 209 -2.53 -12.64 21.04
C LYS A 209 -1.95 -13.43 19.87
N GLU A 210 -1.98 -12.79 18.69
CA GLU A 210 -1.55 -13.37 17.43
C GLU A 210 -0.75 -12.31 16.65
N TRP A 211 0.12 -12.76 15.76
CA TRP A 211 0.84 -11.87 14.87
C TRP A 211 -0.14 -11.19 13.91
N SER A 212 -0.14 -9.85 13.88
CA SER A 212 -1.20 -9.02 13.29
C SER A 212 -1.57 -9.38 11.85
N PRO A 213 -0.64 -9.62 10.87
CA PRO A 213 -1.04 -9.98 9.51
C PRO A 213 -1.80 -11.30 9.40
N LEU A 214 -1.43 -12.32 10.20
CA LEU A 214 -2.13 -13.60 10.19
C LEU A 214 -3.52 -13.47 10.84
N HIS A 215 -3.64 -12.66 11.88
CA HIS A 215 -4.93 -12.35 12.50
C HIS A 215 -5.83 -11.59 11.53
N GLU A 216 -5.31 -10.55 10.89
CA GLU A 216 -6.05 -9.75 9.90
C GLU A 216 -6.50 -10.60 8.71
N ALA A 217 -5.66 -11.52 8.21
CA ALA A 217 -6.04 -12.45 7.17
C ALA A 217 -7.19 -13.39 7.60
N LYS A 218 -7.20 -13.87 8.86
CA LYS A 218 -8.31 -14.68 9.41
C LYS A 218 -9.61 -13.89 9.49
N GLU A 219 -9.56 -12.63 9.91
CA GLU A 219 -10.76 -11.77 9.96
C GLU A 219 -11.29 -11.46 8.56
N VAL A 220 -10.41 -11.23 7.57
CA VAL A 220 -10.80 -11.10 6.16
C VAL A 220 -11.44 -12.38 5.63
N VAL A 221 -10.87 -13.56 5.95
CA VAL A 221 -11.44 -14.87 5.58
C VAL A 221 -12.81 -15.07 6.20
N SER A 222 -13.00 -14.74 7.49
CA SER A 222 -14.29 -14.80 8.17
C SER A 222 -15.33 -13.88 7.49
N TYR A 223 -14.93 -12.66 7.13
CA TYR A 223 -15.78 -11.72 6.40
C TYR A 223 -16.15 -12.24 5.00
N LEU A 224 -15.20 -12.79 4.25
CA LEU A 224 -15.45 -13.37 2.93
C LEU A 224 -16.42 -14.55 2.99
N LYS A 225 -16.27 -15.43 3.98
CA LYS A 225 -17.18 -16.56 4.26
C LYS A 225 -18.52 -16.11 4.84
N ASN A 226 -18.61 -14.86 5.24
CA ASN A 226 -19.80 -14.26 5.87
C ASN A 226 -20.27 -15.03 7.14
N GLU A 227 -19.31 -15.51 7.93
CA GLU A 227 -19.54 -16.41 9.07
C GLU A 227 -20.43 -15.78 10.17
N LYS A 228 -20.39 -14.46 10.30
CA LYS A 228 -21.16 -13.68 11.28
C LYS A 228 -22.27 -12.84 10.64
N ASN A 229 -22.66 -13.11 9.38
CA ASN A 229 -23.60 -12.30 8.58
C ASN A 229 -23.22 -10.80 8.51
N GLN A 230 -21.94 -10.53 8.31
CA GLN A 230 -21.35 -9.17 8.35
C GLN A 230 -21.57 -8.38 7.04
N ARG A 231 -21.95 -9.06 5.95
CA ARG A 231 -22.18 -8.44 4.64
C ARG A 231 -23.42 -9.01 3.95
N ASP A 232 -23.98 -8.27 3.02
CA ASP A 232 -24.97 -8.77 2.09
C ASP A 232 -24.30 -9.60 0.99
N GLY A 233 -24.49 -10.91 0.99
CA GLY A 233 -23.90 -11.81 0.01
C GLY A 233 -24.33 -11.57 -1.43
N LYS A 234 -25.31 -10.68 -1.69
CA LYS A 234 -25.79 -10.30 -3.02
C LYS A 234 -25.10 -9.06 -3.58
N LYS A 235 -24.46 -8.27 -2.71
CA LYS A 235 -23.73 -7.05 -3.11
C LYS A 235 -22.28 -7.36 -3.45
N PRO A 236 -21.66 -6.61 -4.36
CA PRO A 236 -20.22 -6.62 -4.50
C PRO A 236 -19.58 -6.07 -3.23
N PHE A 237 -18.32 -6.43 -2.96
CA PHE A 237 -17.58 -5.91 -1.82
C PHE A 237 -16.32 -5.16 -2.26
N PHE A 238 -15.97 -4.14 -1.46
CA PHE A 238 -14.70 -3.46 -1.48
C PHE A 238 -13.99 -3.65 -0.14
N ILE A 239 -12.86 -4.35 -0.15
CA ILE A 239 -12.08 -4.66 1.05
C ILE A 239 -10.72 -3.99 0.97
N MET A 240 -10.34 -3.22 2.00
CA MET A 240 -8.97 -2.73 2.22
C MET A 240 -8.35 -3.42 3.43
N VAL A 241 -7.10 -3.88 3.28
CA VAL A 241 -6.34 -4.56 4.34
C VAL A 241 -4.99 -3.88 4.50
N GLY A 242 -4.86 -3.05 5.52
CA GLY A 242 -3.64 -2.33 5.85
C GLY A 242 -2.83 -3.08 6.91
N MET A 243 -1.97 -4.01 6.52
CA MET A 243 -1.12 -4.75 7.46
C MET A 243 0.00 -3.85 8.00
N ASN A 244 0.29 -3.86 9.31
CA ASN A 244 1.39 -3.06 9.85
C ASN A 244 2.77 -3.67 9.50
N PRO A 245 3.07 -4.96 9.74
CA PRO A 245 4.31 -5.56 9.24
C PRO A 245 4.41 -5.52 7.71
N PRO A 246 5.63 -5.35 7.15
CA PRO A 246 6.93 -5.41 7.81
C PRO A 246 7.43 -4.07 8.38
N HIS A 247 6.56 -3.09 8.69
CA HIS A 247 6.94 -1.87 9.41
C HIS A 247 7.69 -2.21 10.71
N SER A 248 8.60 -1.31 11.10
CA SER A 248 9.30 -1.45 12.39
C SER A 248 8.32 -1.48 13.59
N PRO A 249 8.68 -2.15 14.71
CA PRO A 249 9.94 -2.84 14.97
C PRO A 249 10.12 -4.14 14.18
N TYR A 250 11.37 -4.50 13.93
CA TYR A 250 11.79 -5.80 13.38
C TYR A 250 13.14 -6.17 14.01
N ARG A 251 13.15 -6.37 15.34
CA ARG A 251 14.37 -6.54 16.15
C ARG A 251 14.40 -7.83 16.95
N SER A 252 13.28 -8.51 17.04
CA SER A 252 13.13 -9.70 17.87
C SER A 252 12.05 -10.63 17.31
N LEU A 253 11.89 -11.79 17.95
CA LEU A 253 10.79 -12.71 17.65
C LEU A 253 9.41 -12.18 18.07
N ASP A 254 9.33 -11.03 18.77
CA ASP A 254 8.04 -10.36 19.03
C ASP A 254 7.51 -9.67 17.76
N ASP A 255 8.36 -9.46 16.77
CA ASP A 255 8.05 -8.69 15.57
C ASP A 255 7.70 -9.57 14.36
N CYS A 256 8.05 -10.87 14.39
CA CYS A 256 7.82 -11.81 13.29
C CYS A 256 7.52 -13.22 13.81
N MET A 257 7.17 -14.12 12.89
CA MET A 257 6.98 -15.52 13.22
C MET A 257 8.33 -16.25 13.26
N GLU A 258 8.53 -17.10 14.27
CA GLU A 258 9.78 -17.85 14.45
C GLU A 258 10.07 -18.78 13.28
N GLU A 259 9.05 -19.41 12.72
CA GLU A 259 9.19 -20.28 11.55
C GLU A 259 9.72 -19.54 10.33
N ASP A 260 9.32 -18.28 10.12
CA ASP A 260 9.81 -17.44 9.04
C ASP A 260 11.22 -16.94 9.32
N TYR A 261 11.51 -16.55 10.58
CA TYR A 261 12.85 -16.15 11.01
C TYR A 261 13.89 -17.27 10.83
N ASN A 262 13.50 -18.52 11.04
CA ASN A 262 14.38 -19.67 10.86
C ASN A 262 14.90 -19.83 9.41
N LEU A 263 14.27 -19.22 8.41
CA LEU A 263 14.76 -19.20 7.03
C LEU A 263 15.98 -18.28 6.83
N TYR A 264 16.19 -17.31 7.74
CA TYR A 264 17.16 -16.24 7.56
C TYR A 264 18.22 -16.15 8.65
N LYS A 265 17.95 -16.62 9.88
CA LYS A 265 18.77 -16.39 11.08
C LYS A 265 20.23 -16.83 10.97
N ASP A 266 20.50 -17.87 10.19
CA ASP A 266 21.83 -18.44 10.03
C ASP A 266 22.53 -17.93 8.75
N GLN A 267 21.89 -17.00 8.01
CA GLN A 267 22.47 -16.41 6.82
C GLN A 267 23.45 -15.29 7.19
N PRO A 268 24.67 -15.26 6.62
CA PRO A 268 25.58 -14.16 6.82
C PRO A 268 24.97 -12.86 6.26
N ILE A 269 25.28 -11.74 6.89
CA ILE A 269 24.70 -10.43 6.56
C ILE A 269 24.94 -10.03 5.10
N GLU A 270 26.06 -10.44 4.51
CA GLU A 270 26.41 -10.19 3.11
C GLU A 270 25.46 -10.91 2.13
N LYS A 271 24.81 -11.97 2.60
CA LYS A 271 23.80 -12.71 1.82
C LYS A 271 22.37 -12.23 2.07
N LEU A 272 22.14 -11.52 3.15
CA LEU A 272 20.85 -10.86 3.43
C LEU A 272 20.81 -9.48 2.77
N LEU A 273 21.81 -8.66 3.01
CA LEU A 273 21.93 -7.32 2.44
C LEU A 273 22.85 -7.34 1.21
N ILE A 274 22.35 -7.92 0.11
CA ILE A 274 23.14 -8.17 -1.11
C ILE A 274 23.41 -6.91 -1.93
N ARG A 275 22.62 -5.84 -1.73
CA ARG A 275 22.71 -4.63 -2.55
C ARG A 275 24.05 -3.91 -2.33
N PRO A 276 24.72 -3.39 -3.40
CA PRO A 276 26.01 -2.71 -3.27
C PRO A 276 25.97 -1.45 -2.41
N ASN A 277 24.83 -0.75 -2.37
CA ASN A 277 24.64 0.48 -1.60
C ASN A 277 24.23 0.22 -0.13
N ALA A 278 24.18 -1.03 0.34
CA ALA A 278 23.84 -1.36 1.71
C ALA A 278 25.06 -1.24 2.63
N ASP A 279 24.95 -0.41 3.64
CA ASP A 279 25.97 -0.29 4.71
C ASP A 279 25.74 -1.36 5.80
N ARG A 280 26.41 -2.49 5.65
CA ARG A 280 26.29 -3.67 6.53
C ARG A 280 26.92 -3.46 7.92
N LYS A 281 27.58 -2.33 8.17
CA LYS A 281 28.20 -2.00 9.47
C LYS A 281 27.23 -1.25 10.40
N ARG A 282 26.08 -0.86 9.91
CA ARG A 282 25.05 -0.21 10.74
C ARG A 282 24.44 -1.21 11.71
N GLU A 283 24.11 -0.77 12.91
CA GLU A 283 23.39 -1.56 13.90
C GLU A 283 22.09 -2.13 13.34
N LYS A 284 21.36 -1.34 12.56
CA LYS A 284 20.12 -1.75 11.87
C LYS A 284 20.31 -2.97 10.96
N ALA A 285 21.51 -3.23 10.44
CA ALA A 285 21.78 -4.36 9.57
C ALA A 285 21.49 -5.71 10.26
N GLU A 286 21.67 -5.81 11.58
CA GLU A 286 21.36 -7.00 12.38
C GLU A 286 19.86 -7.34 12.35
N SER A 287 19.02 -6.36 12.02
CA SER A 287 17.56 -6.54 11.89
C SER A 287 17.11 -7.14 10.56
N ALA A 288 17.99 -7.32 9.58
CA ALA A 288 17.62 -7.77 8.24
C ALA A 288 16.88 -9.11 8.22
N ALA A 289 17.31 -10.07 9.04
CA ALA A 289 16.66 -11.38 9.15
C ALA A 289 15.22 -11.27 9.68
N TYR A 290 14.97 -10.39 10.65
CA TYR A 290 13.62 -10.16 11.19
C TYR A 290 12.72 -9.43 10.19
N TYR A 291 13.27 -8.45 9.45
CA TYR A 291 12.51 -7.77 8.39
C TYR A 291 12.10 -8.75 7.30
N PHE A 292 13.02 -9.61 6.81
CA PHE A 292 12.70 -10.60 5.78
C PHE A 292 11.77 -11.70 6.29
N ALA A 293 11.86 -12.06 7.55
CA ALA A 293 10.88 -12.94 8.20
C ALA A 293 9.47 -12.34 8.19
N SER A 294 9.36 -11.04 8.50
CA SER A 294 8.07 -10.33 8.44
C SER A 294 7.52 -10.26 7.02
N VAL A 295 8.38 -10.05 6.01
CA VAL A 295 8.02 -10.11 4.59
C VAL A 295 7.44 -11.48 4.22
N THR A 296 8.10 -12.58 4.63
CA THR A 296 7.62 -13.95 4.40
C THR A 296 6.29 -14.23 5.11
N GLY A 297 6.14 -13.74 6.35
CA GLY A 297 4.89 -13.87 7.08
C GLY A 297 3.72 -13.14 6.42
N VAL A 298 3.96 -11.94 5.87
CA VAL A 298 2.97 -11.18 5.09
C VAL A 298 2.58 -11.94 3.81
N ASP A 299 3.54 -12.55 3.11
CA ASP A 299 3.27 -13.43 1.96
C ASP A 299 2.30 -14.56 2.33
N ARG A 300 2.52 -15.18 3.49
CA ARG A 300 1.66 -16.27 3.98
C ARG A 300 0.26 -15.78 4.34
N ALA A 301 0.14 -14.63 5.00
CA ALA A 301 -1.14 -14.01 5.30
C ALA A 301 -1.92 -13.66 4.02
N PHE A 302 -1.25 -13.09 3.04
CA PHE A 302 -1.83 -12.82 1.73
C PHE A 302 -2.27 -14.10 1.02
N GLY A 303 -1.48 -15.18 1.11
CA GLY A 303 -1.82 -16.49 0.59
C GLY A 303 -3.14 -17.04 1.14
N GLN A 304 -3.42 -16.87 2.45
CA GLN A 304 -4.69 -17.29 3.06
C GLN A 304 -5.89 -16.56 2.45
N ILE A 305 -5.77 -15.27 2.18
CA ILE A 305 -6.82 -14.48 1.53
C ILE A 305 -7.05 -15.00 0.10
N LEU A 306 -5.99 -15.22 -0.68
CA LEU A 306 -6.09 -15.74 -2.06
C LEU A 306 -6.76 -17.12 -2.11
N ASP A 307 -6.38 -18.00 -1.21
CA ASP A 307 -6.93 -19.35 -1.15
C ASP A 307 -8.42 -19.33 -0.79
N CYS A 308 -8.84 -18.48 0.15
CA CYS A 308 -10.24 -18.28 0.48
C CYS A 308 -11.07 -17.76 -0.71
N VAL A 309 -10.57 -16.75 -1.43
CA VAL A 309 -11.23 -16.22 -2.64
C VAL A 309 -11.46 -17.33 -3.66
N LYS A 310 -10.48 -18.22 -3.84
CA LYS A 310 -10.56 -19.37 -4.75
C LYS A 310 -11.51 -20.45 -4.23
N GLU A 311 -11.44 -20.81 -2.95
CA GLU A 311 -12.33 -21.80 -2.31
C GLU A 311 -13.80 -21.42 -2.42
N LEU A 312 -14.10 -20.13 -2.31
CA LEU A 312 -15.46 -19.60 -2.43
C LEU A 312 -15.92 -19.42 -3.90
N GLY A 313 -15.06 -19.70 -4.88
CA GLY A 313 -15.37 -19.51 -6.31
C GLY A 313 -15.54 -18.05 -6.71
N LEU A 314 -15.00 -17.12 -5.92
CA LEU A 314 -15.10 -15.67 -6.14
C LEU A 314 -14.01 -15.13 -7.08
N ASP A 315 -12.98 -15.90 -7.37
CA ASP A 315 -11.77 -15.48 -8.10
C ASP A 315 -12.05 -14.87 -9.47
N LYS A 316 -13.06 -15.39 -10.21
CA LYS A 316 -13.41 -14.90 -11.55
C LYS A 316 -14.04 -13.51 -11.56
N ASN A 317 -14.66 -13.10 -10.46
CA ASN A 317 -15.31 -11.79 -10.33
C ASN A 317 -14.70 -10.93 -9.22
N THR A 318 -13.46 -11.18 -8.85
CA THR A 318 -12.75 -10.43 -7.82
C THR A 318 -11.43 -9.90 -8.37
N ILE A 319 -11.26 -8.59 -8.29
CA ILE A 319 -9.99 -7.92 -8.51
C ILE A 319 -9.21 -8.00 -7.20
N VAL A 320 -8.01 -8.57 -7.25
CA VAL A 320 -7.11 -8.61 -6.09
C VAL A 320 -5.87 -7.76 -6.41
N ILE A 321 -5.51 -6.89 -5.47
CA ILE A 321 -4.35 -6.01 -5.59
C ILE A 321 -3.45 -6.23 -4.38
N PHE A 322 -2.15 -6.40 -4.64
CA PHE A 322 -1.09 -6.35 -3.64
C PHE A 322 -0.23 -5.12 -3.89
N ALA A 323 -0.11 -4.23 -2.89
CA ALA A 323 0.63 -2.98 -2.98
C ALA A 323 1.41 -2.71 -1.68
N SER A 324 1.92 -1.49 -1.48
CA SER A 324 2.44 -0.97 -0.21
C SER A 324 2.26 0.55 -0.18
N ASP A 325 2.38 1.16 1.02
CA ASP A 325 2.34 2.61 1.15
C ASP A 325 3.71 3.27 0.87
N HIS A 326 4.81 2.64 1.22
CA HIS A 326 6.19 3.03 0.87
C HIS A 326 7.14 1.85 1.07
N GLY A 327 8.37 2.00 0.63
CA GLY A 327 9.40 0.99 0.82
C GLY A 327 10.17 1.14 2.13
N GLU A 328 11.32 0.48 2.18
CA GLU A 328 12.27 0.43 3.29
C GLU A 328 13.70 0.51 2.75
N THR A 329 14.52 1.41 3.26
CA THR A 329 15.93 1.55 2.82
C THR A 329 16.79 0.36 3.24
N MET A 330 16.52 -0.24 4.39
CA MET A 330 17.26 -1.38 4.94
C MET A 330 18.77 -1.21 4.78
N CYS A 331 19.30 -0.17 5.44
CA CYS A 331 20.71 0.23 5.40
C CYS A 331 21.25 0.69 4.04
N SER A 332 20.43 0.77 3.00
CA SER A 332 20.85 1.38 1.73
C SER A 332 21.15 2.87 1.91
N GLN A 333 22.03 3.42 1.07
CA GLN A 333 22.41 4.84 1.05
C GLN A 333 23.11 5.35 2.33
N ALA A 334 23.60 4.47 3.18
CA ALA A 334 24.20 4.81 4.47
C ALA A 334 23.32 5.77 5.31
N THR A 335 22.01 5.70 5.18
CA THR A 335 21.04 6.50 5.94
C THR A 335 20.42 5.70 7.07
N ASP A 336 20.10 6.37 8.19
CA ASP A 336 19.30 5.83 9.29
C ASP A 336 17.80 5.99 9.03
N ASP A 337 17.43 6.84 8.07
CA ASP A 337 16.04 7.05 7.66
C ASP A 337 15.55 5.80 6.89
N PRO A 338 14.58 5.04 7.43
CA PRO A 338 14.08 3.83 6.77
C PRO A 338 13.26 4.13 5.52
N LYS A 339 12.76 5.33 5.37
CA LYS A 339 11.79 5.78 4.38
C LYS A 339 11.92 7.29 4.19
N ASN A 340 10.93 7.95 3.60
CA ASN A 340 10.86 9.41 3.54
C ASN A 340 11.96 10.05 2.67
N SER A 341 12.57 9.30 1.77
CA SER A 341 13.69 9.71 0.93
C SER A 341 13.39 9.56 -0.56
N PRO A 342 14.12 10.25 -1.46
CA PRO A 342 13.92 10.15 -2.91
C PRO A 342 14.52 8.86 -3.51
N TYR A 343 15.15 8.02 -2.70
CA TYR A 343 15.78 6.79 -3.16
C TYR A 343 14.76 5.75 -3.60
N ILE A 344 15.15 4.91 -4.54
CA ILE A 344 14.27 3.90 -5.11
C ILE A 344 13.76 2.90 -4.08
N GLU A 345 14.58 2.59 -3.05
CA GLU A 345 14.19 1.70 -1.96
C GLU A 345 13.03 2.24 -1.12
N SER A 346 12.87 3.55 -1.09
CA SER A 346 11.82 4.26 -0.35
C SER A 346 10.59 4.55 -1.22
N MET A 347 10.80 5.04 -2.45
CA MET A 347 9.72 5.50 -3.34
C MET A 347 9.03 4.37 -4.10
N ASN A 348 9.79 3.37 -4.60
CA ASN A 348 9.22 2.32 -5.44
C ASN A 348 8.50 1.28 -4.58
N ILE A 349 7.20 1.12 -4.84
CA ILE A 349 6.32 0.21 -4.11
C ILE A 349 5.87 -0.97 -4.98
N PRO A 350 5.57 -2.14 -4.40
CA PRO A 350 4.82 -3.19 -5.08
C PRO A 350 3.50 -2.65 -5.62
N PHE A 351 3.10 -3.08 -6.82
CA PHE A 351 1.74 -2.90 -7.32
C PHE A 351 1.43 -4.02 -8.32
N ILE A 352 0.69 -5.01 -7.86
CA ILE A 352 0.39 -6.24 -8.60
C ILE A 352 -1.11 -6.40 -8.62
N VAL A 353 -1.70 -6.56 -9.82
CA VAL A 353 -3.16 -6.60 -10.00
C VAL A 353 -3.57 -7.85 -10.76
N ARG A 354 -4.48 -8.63 -10.18
CA ARG A 354 -5.08 -9.80 -10.81
C ARG A 354 -6.58 -9.61 -10.99
N TYR A 355 -7.06 -9.82 -12.20
CA TYR A 355 -8.47 -9.97 -12.52
C TYR A 355 -8.61 -11.02 -13.60
N PRO A 356 -8.87 -12.30 -13.27
CA PRO A 356 -8.85 -13.41 -14.20
C PRO A 356 -9.76 -13.22 -15.40
N GLY A 357 -9.22 -13.46 -16.61
CA GLY A 357 -9.96 -13.32 -17.85
C GLY A 357 -10.25 -11.87 -18.30
N LYS A 358 -9.88 -10.87 -17.51
CA LYS A 358 -10.06 -9.44 -17.81
C LYS A 358 -8.75 -8.68 -17.93
N ILE A 359 -7.82 -8.87 -16.99
CA ILE A 359 -6.48 -8.29 -17.01
C ILE A 359 -5.51 -9.42 -17.34
N GLN A 360 -4.76 -9.27 -18.42
CA GLN A 360 -3.76 -10.26 -18.84
C GLN A 360 -2.49 -10.13 -18.02
N HIS A 361 -1.85 -11.27 -17.74
CA HIS A 361 -0.51 -11.29 -17.16
C HIS A 361 0.46 -10.52 -18.07
N ARG A 362 1.17 -9.56 -17.50
CA ARG A 362 2.29 -8.84 -18.11
C ARG A 362 3.05 -8.02 -17.08
N ILE A 363 4.22 -7.57 -17.49
CA ILE A 363 5.08 -6.66 -16.71
C ILE A 363 5.04 -5.30 -17.42
N ASP A 364 4.70 -4.23 -16.69
CA ASP A 364 4.45 -2.91 -17.27
C ASP A 364 5.24 -1.81 -16.51
N PRO A 365 6.01 -0.96 -17.19
CA PRO A 365 6.79 0.11 -16.57
C PRO A 365 5.99 1.40 -16.32
N LEU A 366 4.68 1.31 -16.16
CA LEU A 366 3.84 2.47 -15.88
C LEU A 366 4.29 3.18 -14.58
N LEU A 367 4.62 4.47 -14.69
CA LEU A 367 4.87 5.35 -13.56
C LEU A 367 3.54 5.74 -12.90
N MET A 368 3.02 4.87 -12.05
CA MET A 368 1.79 5.11 -11.30
C MET A 368 2.12 5.77 -9.97
N SER A 369 1.45 6.85 -9.65
CA SER A 369 1.63 7.63 -8.42
C SER A 369 0.55 7.33 -7.38
N SER A 370 0.81 7.63 -6.11
CA SER A 370 -0.17 7.40 -5.02
C SER A 370 -1.56 8.00 -5.30
N PRO A 371 -1.71 9.24 -5.81
CA PRO A 371 -3.03 9.81 -6.12
C PRO A 371 -3.77 9.09 -7.26
N ASP A 372 -3.06 8.34 -8.11
CA ASP A 372 -3.67 7.62 -9.24
C ASP A 372 -4.43 6.36 -8.78
N ILE A 373 -4.19 5.91 -7.55
CA ILE A 373 -4.73 4.64 -7.04
C ILE A 373 -6.26 4.71 -6.97
N MET A 374 -6.82 5.68 -6.22
CA MET A 374 -8.27 5.80 -6.07
C MET A 374 -9.02 5.85 -7.41
N PRO A 375 -8.73 6.75 -8.36
CA PRO A 375 -9.46 6.81 -9.62
C PRO A 375 -9.26 5.53 -10.45
N THR A 376 -8.11 4.86 -10.34
CA THR A 376 -7.88 3.58 -11.03
C THR A 376 -8.72 2.45 -10.42
N LEU A 377 -8.84 2.36 -9.09
CA LEU A 377 -9.72 1.39 -8.43
C LEU A 377 -11.18 1.57 -8.88
N LEU A 378 -11.66 2.81 -8.91
CA LEU A 378 -13.01 3.14 -9.38
C LEU A 378 -13.19 2.76 -10.86
N GLY A 379 -12.24 3.11 -11.72
CA GLY A 379 -12.27 2.74 -13.13
C GLY A 379 -12.23 1.23 -13.38
N LEU A 380 -11.49 0.47 -12.58
CA LEU A 380 -11.49 -1.00 -12.63
C LEU A 380 -12.87 -1.61 -12.31
N CYS A 381 -13.70 -0.89 -11.58
CA CYS A 381 -15.06 -1.29 -11.21
C CYS A 381 -16.15 -0.61 -12.05
N ASN A 382 -15.81 0.01 -13.20
CA ASN A 382 -16.72 0.74 -14.09
C ASN A 382 -17.42 1.94 -13.40
N LEU A 383 -16.75 2.57 -12.41
CA LEU A 383 -17.23 3.75 -11.69
C LEU A 383 -16.54 5.05 -12.13
N ASP A 384 -16.11 5.12 -13.40
CA ASP A 384 -15.40 6.27 -13.97
C ASP A 384 -16.16 7.59 -13.81
N LYS A 385 -17.50 7.51 -13.94
CA LYS A 385 -18.39 8.69 -13.85
C LYS A 385 -18.57 9.22 -12.44
N ASP A 386 -18.24 8.40 -11.45
CA ASP A 386 -18.37 8.71 -10.02
C ASP A 386 -17.04 9.17 -9.40
N ILE A 387 -15.96 9.25 -10.19
CA ILE A 387 -14.69 9.81 -9.73
C ILE A 387 -14.92 11.28 -9.36
N PRO A 388 -14.69 11.67 -8.08
CA PRO A 388 -14.89 13.06 -7.64
C PRO A 388 -14.03 14.04 -8.42
N SER A 389 -14.57 15.21 -8.75
CA SER A 389 -13.84 16.27 -9.46
C SER A 389 -12.65 16.85 -8.69
N THR A 390 -12.56 16.57 -7.40
CA THR A 390 -11.45 16.95 -6.52
C THR A 390 -10.22 16.07 -6.67
N VAL A 391 -10.34 14.90 -7.29
CA VAL A 391 -9.25 13.96 -7.55
C VAL A 391 -8.21 14.60 -8.46
N GLN A 392 -6.93 14.51 -8.08
CA GLN A 392 -5.79 15.02 -8.85
C GLN A 392 -5.07 13.90 -9.63
N GLY A 393 -5.29 12.65 -9.25
CA GLY A 393 -4.72 11.48 -9.90
C GLY A 393 -5.42 11.11 -11.20
N THR A 394 -4.80 10.22 -11.95
CA THR A 394 -5.26 9.72 -13.26
C THR A 394 -5.83 8.31 -13.11
N ASN A 395 -6.97 8.04 -13.75
CA ASN A 395 -7.51 6.69 -13.88
C ASN A 395 -6.74 5.90 -14.94
N PHE A 396 -5.94 4.90 -14.52
CA PHE A 396 -5.19 4.01 -15.40
C PHE A 396 -5.89 2.68 -15.70
N ALA A 397 -7.11 2.44 -15.24
CA ALA A 397 -7.85 1.21 -15.53
C ALA A 397 -7.93 0.86 -17.04
N PRO A 398 -8.10 1.82 -17.97
CA PRO A 398 -8.05 1.51 -19.39
C PRO A 398 -6.73 0.84 -19.83
N LEU A 399 -5.58 1.28 -19.29
CA LEU A 399 -4.28 0.66 -19.57
C LEU A 399 -4.15 -0.72 -18.92
N PHE A 400 -4.80 -0.96 -17.78
CA PHE A 400 -4.77 -2.26 -17.11
C PHE A 400 -5.53 -3.32 -17.92
N TYR A 401 -6.68 -2.95 -18.48
CA TYR A 401 -7.46 -3.83 -19.36
C TYR A 401 -6.83 -3.99 -20.75
N ASN A 402 -6.20 -2.93 -21.28
CA ASN A 402 -5.60 -2.95 -22.61
C ASN A 402 -4.35 -2.04 -22.63
N GLU A 403 -3.16 -2.65 -22.74
CA GLU A 403 -1.88 -1.91 -22.78
C GLU A 403 -1.79 -0.87 -23.91
N LYS A 404 -2.60 -1.08 -24.99
CA LYS A 404 -2.68 -0.20 -26.19
C LYS A 404 -3.77 0.86 -26.09
N ALA A 405 -4.42 1.00 -24.92
CA ALA A 405 -5.41 2.05 -24.72
C ALA A 405 -4.80 3.43 -24.97
N LYS A 406 -5.58 4.31 -25.57
CA LYS A 406 -5.15 5.69 -25.87
C LYS A 406 -5.21 6.55 -24.61
N LEU A 407 -4.25 6.35 -23.73
CA LEU A 407 -4.07 7.13 -22.52
C LEU A 407 -2.62 7.56 -22.41
N THR A 408 -2.39 8.83 -22.08
CA THR A 408 -1.03 9.36 -21.92
C THR A 408 -0.38 8.76 -20.67
N ARG A 409 0.77 8.12 -20.85
CA ARG A 409 1.59 7.62 -19.75
C ARG A 409 2.38 8.76 -19.12
N PRO A 410 2.43 8.88 -17.79
CA PRO A 410 3.24 9.89 -17.12
C PRO A 410 4.72 9.74 -17.47
N GLN A 411 5.41 10.87 -17.62
CA GLN A 411 6.85 10.88 -17.85
C GLN A 411 7.67 10.95 -16.56
N GLY A 412 7.00 11.20 -15.43
CA GLY A 412 7.61 11.26 -14.13
C GLY A 412 6.59 11.16 -13.00
N ALA A 413 7.07 10.81 -11.81
CA ALA A 413 6.33 10.82 -10.55
C ALA A 413 6.93 11.84 -9.59
N LEU A 414 6.11 12.71 -9.01
CA LEU A 414 6.55 13.73 -8.06
C LEU A 414 7.04 13.07 -6.76
N TYR A 415 8.16 13.55 -6.22
CA TYR A 415 8.61 13.28 -4.86
C TYR A 415 8.37 14.49 -3.97
N ILE A 416 7.78 14.25 -2.79
CA ILE A 416 7.48 15.26 -1.78
C ILE A 416 8.03 14.80 -0.42
N ARG A 417 8.63 15.73 0.32
CA ARG A 417 8.91 15.61 1.75
C ARG A 417 8.65 16.95 2.42
N ASN A 418 7.81 16.96 3.46
CA ASN A 418 7.36 18.19 4.13
C ASN A 418 7.90 18.34 5.56
N MET A 419 8.63 17.34 6.09
CA MET A 419 8.98 17.33 7.52
C MET A 419 9.96 18.43 7.88
N ASP A 420 9.48 19.38 8.65
CA ASP A 420 10.25 20.48 9.25
C ASP A 420 10.57 20.26 10.74
N GLY A 421 10.20 19.08 11.27
CA GLY A 421 10.43 18.64 12.65
C GLY A 421 9.35 19.13 13.62
N ASP A 422 9.20 18.38 14.69
CA ASP A 422 8.37 18.76 15.85
C ASP A 422 9.20 19.59 16.82
N LYS A 423 8.54 20.42 17.65
CA LYS A 423 9.19 21.11 18.76
C LYS A 423 8.78 20.48 20.07
N ASP A 424 9.75 20.23 20.95
CA ASP A 424 9.47 19.88 22.33
C ASP A 424 8.97 21.10 23.15
N ALA A 425 8.67 20.88 24.42
CA ALA A 425 8.20 21.94 25.31
C ALA A 425 9.23 23.09 25.50
N ASN A 426 10.50 22.87 25.20
CA ASN A 426 11.58 23.84 25.26
C ASN A 426 11.86 24.51 23.91
N GLY A 427 11.09 24.16 22.86
CA GLY A 427 11.28 24.66 21.50
C GLY A 427 12.41 23.97 20.72
N VAL A 428 13.00 22.90 21.27
CA VAL A 428 13.99 22.09 20.57
C VAL A 428 13.30 21.29 19.48
N VAL A 429 13.83 21.35 18.26
CA VAL A 429 13.26 20.63 17.12
C VAL A 429 13.69 19.17 17.17
N LEU A 430 12.69 18.28 17.14
CA LEU A 430 12.82 16.84 17.10
C LEU A 430 12.45 16.33 15.70
N ASN A 431 13.08 15.22 15.29
CA ASN A 431 12.75 14.52 14.04
C ASN A 431 12.71 15.45 12.82
N TYR A 432 13.69 16.34 12.72
CA TYR A 432 13.79 17.26 11.59
C TYR A 432 14.24 16.53 10.32
N PHE A 433 13.41 16.62 9.29
CA PHE A 433 13.77 16.27 7.93
C PHE A 433 13.58 17.49 7.05
N PRO A 434 14.59 17.96 6.31
CA PRO A 434 14.46 19.12 5.44
C PRO A 434 13.37 18.92 4.39
N GLN A 435 12.63 19.96 4.06
CA GLN A 435 11.68 19.91 2.94
C GLN A 435 12.41 19.58 1.64
N SER A 436 11.81 18.71 0.83
CA SER A 436 12.36 18.33 -0.45
C SER A 436 11.27 18.17 -1.51
N ARG A 437 11.61 18.51 -2.76
CA ARG A 437 10.80 18.26 -3.95
C ARG A 437 11.66 17.63 -5.01
N GLY A 438 11.10 16.65 -5.71
CA GLY A 438 11.85 15.92 -6.72
C GLY A 438 10.96 15.31 -7.79
N ILE A 439 11.60 14.72 -8.76
CA ILE A 439 10.97 14.00 -9.86
C ILE A 439 11.70 12.69 -10.12
N LYS A 440 10.94 11.58 -10.13
CA LYS A 440 11.41 10.27 -10.59
C LYS A 440 10.86 10.03 -11.98
N THR A 441 11.72 9.78 -12.93
CA THR A 441 11.36 9.38 -14.31
C THR A 441 11.78 7.93 -14.56
N ALA A 442 11.54 7.41 -15.75
CA ALA A 442 12.01 6.07 -16.12
C ALA A 442 13.55 5.94 -16.05
N ARG A 443 14.29 7.05 -16.14
CA ARG A 443 15.75 7.03 -16.15
C ARG A 443 16.40 7.84 -15.04
N TYR A 444 15.80 8.93 -14.60
CA TYR A 444 16.45 9.88 -13.72
C TYR A 444 15.67 10.07 -12.43
N THR A 445 16.40 10.28 -11.35
CA THR A 445 15.88 10.77 -10.09
C THR A 445 16.53 12.11 -9.78
N LEU A 446 15.73 13.17 -9.57
CA LEU A 446 16.17 14.49 -9.15
C LEU A 446 15.43 14.88 -7.88
N ALA A 447 16.15 15.32 -6.86
CA ALA A 447 15.55 15.90 -5.65
C ALA A 447 16.31 17.14 -5.21
N LEU A 448 15.55 18.19 -4.88
CA LEU A 448 16.01 19.46 -4.36
C LEU A 448 15.60 19.55 -2.91
N THR A 449 16.54 19.74 -2.01
CA THR A 449 16.31 19.85 -0.57
C THR A 449 16.64 21.26 -0.10
N ILE A 450 15.80 21.82 0.78
CA ILE A 450 15.96 23.16 1.31
C ILE A 450 16.20 23.13 2.83
N SER A 451 16.98 24.09 3.30
CA SER A 451 17.15 24.39 4.72
C SER A 451 15.92 25.08 5.31
N ARG A 452 15.92 25.26 6.65
CA ARG A 452 14.83 25.96 7.37
C ARG A 452 14.63 27.41 6.97
N ASP A 453 15.69 28.07 6.50
CA ASP A 453 15.62 29.43 5.97
C ASP A 453 15.34 29.47 4.45
N ASN A 454 14.78 28.38 3.93
CA ASN A 454 14.33 28.22 2.54
C ASN A 454 15.43 28.38 1.47
N LYS A 455 16.69 28.13 1.84
CA LYS A 455 17.78 28.09 0.85
C LYS A 455 17.99 26.68 0.34
N LEU A 456 18.40 26.55 -0.91
CA LEU A 456 18.80 25.28 -1.46
C LEU A 456 20.02 24.73 -0.71
N GLU A 457 19.87 23.58 -0.08
CA GLU A 457 20.89 22.94 0.76
C GLU A 457 21.55 21.77 0.02
N ASP A 458 20.74 20.98 -0.70
CA ASP A 458 21.23 19.80 -1.40
C ASP A 458 20.47 19.54 -2.70
N VAL A 459 21.18 18.94 -3.67
CA VAL A 459 20.64 18.47 -4.94
C VAL A 459 21.11 17.04 -5.15
N LEU A 460 20.22 16.08 -5.02
CA LEU A 460 20.47 14.70 -5.40
C LEU A 460 20.01 14.47 -6.83
N PHE A 461 20.90 13.95 -7.66
CA PHE A 461 20.59 13.65 -9.04
C PHE A 461 21.27 12.35 -9.50
N PHE A 462 20.47 11.39 -9.99
CA PHE A 462 20.97 10.08 -10.42
C PHE A 462 20.51 9.74 -11.84
N ASP A 463 21.38 9.09 -12.61
CA ASP A 463 21.05 8.37 -13.85
C ASP A 463 20.80 6.88 -13.48
N ASP A 464 19.56 6.54 -13.11
CA ASP A 464 19.19 5.23 -12.56
C ASP A 464 19.42 4.06 -13.54
N LEU A 465 19.64 4.32 -14.83
CA LEU A 465 20.04 3.28 -15.79
C LEU A 465 21.53 2.96 -15.69
N LYS A 466 22.36 3.94 -15.33
CA LYS A 466 23.82 3.78 -15.20
C LYS A 466 24.22 3.47 -13.76
N ASP A 467 23.48 4.00 -12.82
CA ASP A 467 23.65 3.83 -11.38
C ASP A 467 22.33 3.40 -10.72
N PRO A 468 21.93 2.13 -10.92
CA PRO A 468 20.64 1.62 -10.41
C PRO A 468 20.57 1.56 -8.89
N TYR A 469 21.68 1.72 -8.20
CA TYR A 469 21.77 1.75 -6.75
C TYR A 469 21.96 3.16 -6.17
N GLN A 470 21.95 4.19 -7.04
CA GLN A 470 21.99 5.60 -6.65
C GLN A 470 23.17 5.93 -5.72
N MET A 471 24.35 5.43 -6.07
CA MET A 471 25.58 5.57 -5.27
C MET A 471 26.35 6.86 -5.58
N HIS A 472 26.14 7.44 -6.75
CA HIS A 472 26.93 8.57 -7.25
C HIS A 472 26.00 9.68 -7.77
N SER A 473 25.77 10.69 -6.94
CA SER A 473 25.01 11.86 -7.36
C SER A 473 25.77 12.65 -8.41
N LEU A 474 25.11 12.94 -9.51
CA LEU A 474 25.62 13.73 -10.64
C LEU A 474 25.31 15.21 -10.45
N LYS A 475 26.05 16.05 -11.18
CA LYS A 475 25.66 17.46 -11.36
C LYS A 475 24.78 17.59 -12.61
N MET A 476 23.89 18.57 -12.61
CA MET A 476 22.97 18.78 -13.74
C MET A 476 23.70 19.05 -15.06
N GLU A 477 24.91 19.62 -15.00
CA GLU A 477 25.78 19.92 -16.13
C GLU A 477 26.40 18.65 -16.76
N GLU A 478 26.39 17.52 -16.05
CA GLU A 478 26.96 16.24 -16.51
C GLU A 478 26.01 15.46 -17.42
N ILE A 479 24.79 15.95 -17.62
CA ILE A 479 23.83 15.35 -18.55
C ILE A 479 23.58 16.28 -19.75
N PRO A 480 23.06 15.72 -20.88
CA PRO A 480 22.71 16.55 -22.04
C PRO A 480 21.71 17.66 -21.66
N ALA A 481 21.97 18.90 -22.08
CA ALA A 481 21.15 20.06 -21.73
C ALA A 481 19.66 19.86 -22.02
N LYS A 482 19.31 19.14 -23.10
CA LYS A 482 17.92 18.79 -23.42
C LYS A 482 17.27 17.94 -22.32
N GLN A 483 18.00 16.99 -21.75
CA GLN A 483 17.49 16.14 -20.66
C GLN A 483 17.33 16.93 -19.36
N ALA A 484 18.31 17.78 -19.03
CA ALA A 484 18.21 18.68 -17.89
C ALA A 484 16.97 19.59 -17.99
N GLN A 485 16.72 20.15 -19.17
CA GLN A 485 15.55 20.99 -19.42
C GLN A 485 14.23 20.22 -19.27
N LEU A 486 14.15 18.97 -19.77
CA LEU A 486 12.98 18.11 -19.61
C LEU A 486 12.69 17.82 -18.14
N LEU A 487 13.71 17.47 -17.36
CA LEU A 487 13.54 17.17 -15.91
C LEU A 487 13.06 18.40 -15.14
N LYS A 488 13.64 19.58 -15.40
CA LYS A 488 13.21 20.86 -14.80
C LYS A 488 11.75 21.15 -15.14
N LYS A 489 11.33 20.95 -16.38
CA LYS A 489 9.97 21.15 -16.86
C LYS A 489 9.01 20.14 -16.24
N GLU A 490 9.36 18.84 -16.20
CA GLU A 490 8.51 17.80 -15.58
C GLU A 490 8.30 18.08 -14.10
N LEU A 491 9.35 18.42 -13.35
CA LEU A 491 9.21 18.80 -11.96
C LEU A 491 8.26 19.98 -11.78
N GLY A 492 8.43 21.05 -12.56
CA GLY A 492 7.56 22.24 -12.50
C GLY A 492 6.10 21.91 -12.84
N ASN A 493 5.86 21.07 -13.85
CA ASN A 493 4.52 20.62 -14.21
C ASN A 493 3.83 19.89 -13.06
N TRP A 494 4.52 18.92 -12.43
CA TRP A 494 3.95 18.15 -11.33
C TRP A 494 3.74 18.99 -10.07
N LEU A 495 4.61 19.97 -9.78
CA LEU A 495 4.40 20.92 -8.70
C LEU A 495 3.17 21.80 -8.93
N LYS A 496 2.84 22.15 -10.19
CA LYS A 496 1.59 22.84 -10.54
C LYS A 496 0.37 21.94 -10.36
N VAL A 497 0.43 20.71 -10.87
CA VAL A 497 -0.67 19.72 -10.76
C VAL A 497 -1.00 19.44 -9.30
N SER A 498 0.02 19.29 -8.44
CA SER A 498 -0.15 19.06 -7.01
C SER A 498 -0.53 20.34 -6.22
N GLU A 499 -0.60 21.49 -6.88
CA GLU A 499 -0.80 22.81 -6.26
C GLU A 499 0.20 23.11 -5.14
N ASP A 500 1.43 22.68 -5.34
CA ASP A 500 2.50 22.83 -4.36
C ASP A 500 2.89 24.29 -4.13
N ALA A 501 3.29 24.62 -2.90
CA ALA A 501 3.71 25.96 -2.53
C ALA A 501 4.91 26.46 -3.35
N TRP A 502 5.85 25.54 -3.70
CA TRP A 502 7.02 25.90 -4.51
C TRP A 502 6.61 26.43 -5.89
N ALA A 503 5.57 25.85 -6.52
CA ALA A 503 5.06 26.35 -7.79
C ALA A 503 4.34 27.71 -7.64
N LYS A 504 3.54 27.88 -6.59
CA LYS A 504 2.84 29.16 -6.31
C LYS A 504 3.82 30.30 -6.08
N GLU A 505 4.93 30.02 -5.39
CA GLU A 505 5.97 30.99 -5.04
C GLU A 505 7.10 31.09 -6.08
N GLN A 506 7.06 30.30 -7.16
CA GLN A 506 8.10 30.23 -8.20
C GLN A 506 9.50 29.98 -7.63
N ARG A 507 9.60 29.14 -6.58
CA ARG A 507 10.87 28.85 -5.91
C ARG A 507 11.86 28.19 -6.86
N PHE A 508 13.12 28.59 -6.79
CA PHE A 508 14.22 28.01 -7.57
C PHE A 508 13.97 27.98 -9.09
N ALA A 509 13.49 29.08 -9.68
CA ALA A 509 13.19 29.20 -11.10
C ALA A 509 14.43 28.95 -12.00
N ASP A 510 15.65 29.01 -11.48
CA ASP A 510 16.89 28.61 -12.15
C ASP A 510 17.09 27.06 -12.20
N LYS A 511 16.43 26.33 -11.29
CA LYS A 511 16.49 24.87 -11.18
C LYS A 511 15.20 24.17 -11.64
N ILE A 512 14.06 24.85 -11.61
CA ILE A 512 12.73 24.34 -11.95
C ILE A 512 12.13 25.22 -13.04
N THR A 513 11.52 24.63 -14.05
CA THR A 513 10.81 25.36 -15.12
C THR A 513 9.30 25.24 -14.87
N TYR A 514 8.72 26.30 -14.36
CA TYR A 514 7.28 26.38 -14.11
C TYR A 514 6.48 26.73 -15.36
#